data_ead76ca60e654a2c3a2008e67e717800
#
_entry.id   ead76ca60e654a2c3a2008e67e717800
#
_cell.length_a   1.000
_cell.length_b   1.000
_cell.length_c   1.000
_cell.angle_alpha   90.00
_cell.angle_beta   90.00
_cell.angle_gamma   90.00
#
_symmetry.space_group_name_H-M   'P 1'
#
loop_
_entity.id
_entity.type
_entity.pdbx_description
1 polymer ?
#
loop_
_entity_poly.entity_id
_entity_poly.type
_entity_poly.pdbx_seq_one_letter_code
_entity_poly.pdbx_strand_id
1 'polypeptide(L)'
;SLVNNSNKDNSADILEENPFPAKRPFQRKYKIQEVIKVRQILLVQVTKEERGNKGAALTTYLSIAGRYCVLMPNTSRGGGISKKITVLKDRIKLKKIIEDLNLKPNSGLIIRTAGGNRTKTEIRRDYDFLLKGWESIKEQTLNSIAPTLIHAEGNLIKRAIRDLYDRDIKEIIVEGESAFKEAKSYLKLLMPSHAKYVKKYDGKVPIFSFYEVENYLQEMFNPIVQLKSGGYIVIGITEALVAIDV
;
A
#
# COMPACT_ATOMS: atom_id res chain seq x y z
N SER A 1 47.76 38.77 -9.94
CA SER A 1 46.72 38.63 -8.95
C SER A 1 45.42 38.26 -9.62
N LEU A 2 45.12 36.97 -9.58
CA LEU A 2 43.95 36.35 -10.17
C LEU A 2 42.96 36.01 -9.04
N VAL A 3 41.80 36.62 -9.10
CA VAL A 3 40.66 36.33 -8.22
C VAL A 3 39.95 35.10 -8.77
N ASN A 4 40.01 33.98 -8.06
CA ASN A 4 39.18 32.80 -8.33
C ASN A 4 37.89 32.94 -7.53
N ASN A 5 36.80 33.27 -8.24
CA ASN A 5 35.45 33.08 -7.78
C ASN A 5 35.03 31.61 -8.03
N SER A 6 35.06 30.82 -7.01
CA SER A 6 34.40 29.52 -7.03
C SER A 6 32.98 29.65 -6.43
N ASN A 7 32.00 29.82 -7.29
CA ASN A 7 30.60 29.62 -6.92
C ASN A 7 30.42 28.13 -6.55
N LYS A 8 30.29 27.87 -5.26
CA LYS A 8 29.78 26.60 -4.76
C LYS A 8 28.28 26.61 -4.96
N ASP A 9 27.81 25.77 -5.88
CA ASP A 9 26.39 25.43 -6.04
C ASP A 9 25.86 24.81 -4.75
N ASN A 10 25.08 25.60 -4.01
CA ASN A 10 24.33 25.18 -2.83
C ASN A 10 22.99 24.53 -3.22
N SER A 11 22.95 23.65 -4.23
CA SER A 11 21.72 22.99 -4.67
C SER A 11 21.55 21.56 -4.12
N ALA A 12 22.52 21.05 -3.34
CA ALA A 12 22.47 19.68 -2.80
C ALA A 12 21.82 19.56 -1.40
N ASP A 13 21.72 20.65 -0.63
CA ASP A 13 21.26 20.59 0.76
C ASP A 13 19.75 20.78 0.99
N ILE A 14 18.97 21.04 -0.07
CA ILE A 14 17.51 21.30 0.06
C ILE A 14 16.66 20.03 0.07
N LEU A 15 17.26 18.86 -0.17
CA LEU A 15 16.50 17.59 -0.34
C LEU A 15 16.35 16.73 0.93
N GLU A 16 16.87 17.16 2.08
CA GLU A 16 16.82 16.35 3.32
C GLU A 16 15.94 16.90 4.45
N GLU A 17 15.26 18.00 4.30
CA GLU A 17 14.30 18.39 5.33
C GLU A 17 13.09 17.43 5.32
N ASN A 18 13.18 16.44 6.19
CA ASN A 18 12.06 15.63 6.60
C ASN A 18 10.98 16.59 7.12
N PRO A 19 9.79 16.73 6.49
CA PRO A 19 8.78 17.73 6.88
C PRO A 19 8.26 17.56 8.31
N PHE A 20 8.63 16.48 8.96
CA PHE A 20 8.45 16.26 10.39
C PHE A 20 9.83 16.23 11.04
N PRO A 21 10.07 17.00 12.14
CA PRO A 21 11.31 16.93 12.86
C PRO A 21 11.59 15.47 13.17
N ALA A 22 12.76 14.99 12.76
CA ALA A 22 13.20 13.64 13.09
C ALA A 22 13.26 13.54 14.61
N LYS A 23 12.17 13.08 15.24
CA LYS A 23 12.25 12.62 16.61
C LYS A 23 13.33 11.56 16.62
N ARG A 24 14.34 11.75 17.48
CA ARG A 24 15.51 10.88 17.64
C ARG A 24 15.14 9.41 17.38
N PRO A 25 15.99 8.63 16.68
CA PRO A 25 15.68 7.24 16.39
C PRO A 25 15.24 6.58 17.70
N PHE A 26 14.12 5.90 17.67
CA PHE A 26 13.55 5.21 18.82
C PHE A 26 14.59 4.19 19.30
N GLN A 27 15.42 4.58 20.24
CA GLN A 27 16.29 3.62 20.93
C GLN A 27 15.35 2.64 21.63
N ARG A 28 15.45 1.39 21.29
CA ARG A 28 14.74 0.32 22.01
C ARG A 28 15.17 0.38 23.46
N LYS A 29 14.35 0.99 24.30
CA LYS A 29 14.64 1.11 25.73
C LYS A 29 14.64 -0.23 26.45
N TYR A 30 13.96 -1.23 25.86
CA TYR A 30 13.72 -2.52 26.51
C TYR A 30 14.04 -3.66 25.53
N LYS A 31 14.56 -4.77 26.07
CA LYS A 31 14.67 -6.04 25.33
C LYS A 31 13.29 -6.66 25.19
N ILE A 32 13.08 -7.46 24.16
CA ILE A 32 11.79 -8.11 23.92
C ILE A 32 11.35 -8.98 25.10
N GLN A 33 12.33 -9.63 25.78
CA GLN A 33 12.11 -10.48 26.97
C GLN A 33 11.64 -9.70 28.19
N GLU A 34 11.89 -8.38 28.24
CA GLU A 34 11.46 -7.52 29.35
C GLU A 34 10.01 -7.05 29.21
N VAL A 35 9.50 -6.99 27.95
CA VAL A 35 8.18 -6.45 27.65
C VAL A 35 7.15 -7.51 27.29
N ILE A 36 7.55 -8.70 26.84
CA ILE A 36 6.65 -9.80 26.49
C ILE A 36 6.82 -10.93 27.49
N LYS A 37 5.71 -11.33 28.11
CA LYS A 37 5.66 -12.42 29.10
C LYS A 37 5.10 -13.69 28.47
N VAL A 38 5.48 -14.84 29.05
CA VAL A 38 4.88 -16.13 28.68
C VAL A 38 3.38 -16.11 28.89
N ARG A 39 2.61 -16.66 27.92
CA ARG A 39 1.14 -16.67 27.89
C ARG A 39 0.48 -15.30 27.75
N GLN A 40 1.23 -14.26 27.42
CA GLN A 40 0.64 -12.96 27.12
C GLN A 40 -0.04 -12.99 25.75
N ILE A 41 -1.28 -12.53 25.71
CA ILE A 41 -2.04 -12.36 24.46
C ILE A 41 -1.59 -11.06 23.81
N LEU A 42 -1.28 -11.10 22.52
CA LEU A 42 -0.82 -9.97 21.71
C LEU A 42 -1.60 -9.89 20.40
N LEU A 43 -1.91 -8.67 19.97
CA LEU A 43 -2.34 -8.43 18.62
C LEU A 43 -1.09 -8.22 17.75
N VAL A 44 -0.91 -9.10 16.77
CA VAL A 44 0.24 -9.07 15.85
C VAL A 44 -0.23 -8.98 14.41
N GLN A 45 0.54 -8.32 13.58
CA GLN A 45 0.33 -8.26 12.14
C GLN A 45 1.41 -9.09 11.44
N VAL A 46 0.99 -9.93 10.50
CA VAL A 46 1.90 -10.64 9.59
C VAL A 46 2.37 -9.64 8.52
N THR A 47 3.67 -9.37 8.47
CA THR A 47 4.27 -8.46 7.48
C THR A 47 4.88 -9.19 6.29
N LYS A 48 5.30 -10.43 6.50
CA LYS A 48 5.82 -11.32 5.46
C LYS A 48 5.35 -12.73 5.75
N GLU A 49 4.94 -13.42 4.71
CA GLU A 49 4.60 -14.83 4.76
C GLU A 49 5.83 -15.70 4.99
N GLU A 50 5.64 -16.95 5.32
CA GLU A 50 6.69 -17.95 5.43
C GLU A 50 7.43 -18.07 4.09
N ARG A 51 8.75 -18.20 4.16
CA ARG A 51 9.58 -18.38 2.97
C ARG A 51 10.69 -19.40 3.24
N GLY A 52 10.59 -20.53 2.59
CA GLY A 52 11.52 -21.65 2.83
C GLY A 52 11.50 -22.06 4.29
N ASN A 53 12.67 -22.13 4.93
CA ASN A 53 12.81 -22.51 6.34
C ASN A 53 12.57 -21.33 7.33
N LYS A 54 12.19 -20.15 6.84
CA LYS A 54 11.92 -18.98 7.68
C LYS A 54 10.42 -18.86 7.94
N GLY A 55 10.05 -18.82 9.21
CA GLY A 55 8.68 -18.53 9.61
C GLY A 55 8.24 -17.12 9.22
N ALA A 56 6.93 -16.85 9.35
CA ALA A 56 6.34 -15.55 9.06
C ALA A 56 6.97 -14.42 9.90
N ALA A 57 7.13 -13.26 9.28
CA ALA A 57 7.59 -12.07 10.00
C ALA A 57 6.40 -11.34 10.64
N LEU A 58 6.45 -11.17 11.95
CA LEU A 58 5.40 -10.55 12.76
C LEU A 58 5.84 -9.19 13.29
N THR A 59 4.88 -8.31 13.49
CA THR A 59 5.08 -7.01 14.15
C THR A 59 3.91 -6.68 15.06
N THR A 60 4.18 -5.92 16.12
CA THR A 60 3.17 -5.28 16.96
C THR A 60 2.87 -3.86 16.54
N TYR A 61 3.67 -3.28 15.64
CA TYR A 61 3.41 -1.97 15.05
C TYR A 61 2.45 -2.14 13.88
N LEU A 62 1.17 -1.95 14.16
CA LEU A 62 0.12 -2.19 13.18
C LEU A 62 0.07 -1.10 12.12
N SER A 63 -0.23 -1.50 10.89
CA SER A 63 -0.43 -0.58 9.77
C SER A 63 -1.64 -1.03 8.94
N ILE A 64 -2.59 -0.13 8.74
CA ILE A 64 -3.81 -0.39 7.97
C ILE A 64 -3.74 0.45 6.72
N ALA A 65 -3.73 -0.22 5.57
CA ALA A 65 -3.59 0.44 4.27
C ALA A 65 -4.94 0.86 3.70
N GLY A 66 -5.10 2.17 3.50
CA GLY A 66 -6.16 2.76 2.68
C GLY A 66 -5.71 2.99 1.24
N ARG A 67 -6.54 3.69 0.49
CA ARG A 67 -6.22 4.06 -0.88
C ARG A 67 -5.15 5.15 -0.94
N TYR A 68 -5.32 6.23 -0.21
CA TYR A 68 -4.46 7.40 -0.20
C TYR A 68 -3.56 7.50 1.01
N CYS A 69 -3.90 6.79 2.07
CA CYS A 69 -3.24 6.85 3.36
C CYS A 69 -2.90 5.45 3.89
N VAL A 70 -1.95 5.42 4.82
CA VAL A 70 -1.71 4.27 5.71
C VAL A 70 -1.82 4.78 7.14
N LEU A 71 -2.73 4.19 7.91
CA LEU A 71 -2.89 4.50 9.33
C LEU A 71 -2.02 3.58 10.17
N MET A 72 -1.24 4.15 11.06
CA MET A 72 -0.47 3.45 12.08
C MET A 72 -1.07 3.80 13.46
N PRO A 73 -2.00 3.00 13.98
CA PRO A 73 -2.82 3.40 15.13
C PRO A 73 -2.09 3.35 16.47
N ASN A 74 -0.93 2.73 16.53
CA ASN A 74 -0.17 2.50 17.75
C ASN A 74 1.32 2.89 17.63
N THR A 75 1.60 3.99 16.95
CA THR A 75 2.98 4.49 16.80
C THR A 75 3.12 5.93 17.31
N SER A 76 4.19 6.19 18.04
CA SER A 76 4.58 7.55 18.44
C SER A 76 5.41 8.29 17.38
N ARG A 77 5.75 7.62 16.26
CA ARG A 77 6.63 8.18 15.23
C ARG A 77 5.99 9.29 14.40
N GLY A 78 4.72 9.58 14.62
CA GLY A 78 3.98 10.53 13.81
C GLY A 78 3.71 10.01 12.40
N GLY A 79 3.22 10.89 11.53
CA GLY A 79 2.94 10.58 10.15
C GLY A 79 4.06 10.97 9.20
N GLY A 80 3.79 10.86 7.91
CA GLY A 80 4.73 11.23 6.85
C GLY A 80 4.07 11.34 5.49
N ILE A 81 4.88 11.68 4.51
CA ILE A 81 4.50 11.73 3.11
C ILE A 81 5.44 10.81 2.35
N SER A 82 4.89 9.99 1.45
CA SER A 82 5.68 9.07 0.63
C SER A 82 6.88 9.77 0.00
N LYS A 83 8.07 9.16 0.09
CA LYS A 83 9.28 9.66 -0.55
C LYS A 83 9.18 9.73 -2.07
N LYS A 84 8.26 8.97 -2.68
CA LYS A 84 7.99 9.01 -4.13
C LYS A 84 7.26 10.28 -4.59
N ILE A 85 6.71 11.07 -3.66
CA ILE A 85 6.16 12.40 -3.96
C ILE A 85 7.30 13.40 -3.84
N THR A 86 7.91 13.77 -4.96
CA THR A 86 9.09 14.64 -5.01
C THR A 86 8.76 16.13 -5.11
N VAL A 87 7.57 16.48 -5.60
CA VAL A 87 7.14 17.85 -5.81
C VAL A 87 6.96 18.59 -4.47
N LEU A 88 7.78 19.60 -4.21
CA LEU A 88 7.79 20.33 -2.94
C LEU A 88 6.44 21.00 -2.62
N LYS A 89 5.78 21.60 -3.61
CA LYS A 89 4.45 22.22 -3.45
C LYS A 89 3.41 21.22 -2.94
N ASP A 90 3.40 20.01 -3.48
CA ASP A 90 2.47 18.95 -3.05
C ASP A 90 2.79 18.50 -1.63
N ARG A 91 4.07 18.36 -1.29
CA ARG A 91 4.49 17.98 0.07
C ARG A 91 4.02 19.00 1.10
N ILE A 92 4.20 20.32 0.82
CA ILE A 92 3.75 21.40 1.72
C ILE A 92 2.22 21.35 1.89
N LYS A 93 1.49 21.20 0.79
CA LYS A 93 0.02 21.06 0.81
C LYS A 93 -0.42 19.85 1.65
N LEU A 94 0.20 18.70 1.43
CA LEU A 94 -0.14 17.47 2.13
C LEU A 94 0.22 17.54 3.63
N LYS A 95 1.31 18.22 3.98
CA LYS A 95 1.67 18.48 5.37
C LYS A 95 0.56 19.25 6.10
N LYS A 96 0.08 20.35 5.52
CA LYS A 96 -1.05 21.12 6.06
C LYS A 96 -2.31 20.25 6.22
N ILE A 97 -2.58 19.40 5.24
CA ILE A 97 -3.74 18.48 5.32
C ILE A 97 -3.61 17.54 6.52
N ILE A 98 -2.43 16.96 6.76
CA ILE A 98 -2.20 16.05 7.90
C ILE A 98 -2.36 16.81 9.23
N GLU A 99 -1.82 18.01 9.34
CA GLU A 99 -1.95 18.88 10.52
C GLU A 99 -3.43 19.19 10.81
N ASP A 100 -4.21 19.53 9.78
CA ASP A 100 -5.65 19.82 9.86
C ASP A 100 -6.52 18.59 10.21
N LEU A 101 -6.02 17.37 10.03
CA LEU A 101 -6.76 16.14 10.36
C LEU A 101 -6.84 15.87 11.86
N ASN A 102 -6.02 16.55 12.68
CA ASN A 102 -5.97 16.38 14.14
C ASN A 102 -5.89 14.90 14.54
N LEU A 103 -4.80 14.24 14.14
CA LEU A 103 -4.59 12.81 14.38
C LEU A 103 -4.71 12.48 15.87
N LYS A 104 -5.28 11.32 16.20
CA LYS A 104 -5.34 10.82 17.59
C LYS A 104 -3.92 10.70 18.17
N PRO A 105 -3.73 10.95 19.48
CA PRO A 105 -2.44 10.75 20.14
C PRO A 105 -1.90 9.33 19.88
N ASN A 106 -0.60 9.21 19.74
CA ASN A 106 0.09 7.94 19.46
C ASN A 106 -0.35 7.23 18.18
N SER A 107 -0.88 7.98 17.21
CA SER A 107 -1.16 7.48 15.88
C SER A 107 -0.36 8.23 14.82
N GLY A 108 0.01 7.55 13.75
CA GLY A 108 0.68 8.12 12.60
C GLY A 108 -0.13 7.90 11.32
N LEU A 109 -0.02 8.85 10.40
CA LEU A 109 -0.64 8.76 9.08
C LEU A 109 0.42 8.99 8.01
N ILE A 110 0.56 8.06 7.08
CA ILE A 110 1.45 8.22 5.92
C ILE A 110 0.59 8.44 4.69
N ILE A 111 0.83 9.54 3.96
CA ILE A 111 0.21 9.75 2.65
C ILE A 111 0.96 8.93 1.60
N ARG A 112 0.22 8.06 0.90
CA ARG A 112 0.73 7.23 -0.20
C ARG A 112 0.93 8.06 -1.47
N THR A 113 1.66 7.52 -2.43
CA THR A 113 1.88 8.18 -3.75
C THR A 113 0.56 8.50 -4.45
N ALA A 114 -0.43 7.62 -4.38
CA ALA A 114 -1.78 7.84 -4.92
C ALA A 114 -2.52 9.04 -4.29
N GLY A 115 -2.10 9.49 -3.11
CA GLY A 115 -2.65 10.66 -2.41
C GLY A 115 -2.03 12.00 -2.81
N GLY A 116 -0.97 12.01 -3.63
CA GLY A 116 -0.18 13.23 -3.95
C GLY A 116 -1.03 14.37 -4.50
N ASN A 117 -1.87 14.10 -5.49
CA ASN A 117 -2.69 15.09 -6.18
C ASN A 117 -4.16 15.07 -5.71
N ARG A 118 -4.43 14.61 -4.49
CA ARG A 118 -5.80 14.50 -3.97
C ARG A 118 -6.20 15.71 -3.13
N THR A 119 -7.52 15.89 -3.01
CA THR A 119 -8.11 16.96 -2.20
C THR A 119 -8.09 16.59 -0.72
N LYS A 120 -8.17 17.59 0.15
CA LYS A 120 -8.33 17.41 1.61
C LYS A 120 -9.53 16.50 1.93
N THR A 121 -10.63 16.65 1.21
CA THR A 121 -11.87 15.89 1.42
C THR A 121 -11.66 14.39 1.09
N GLU A 122 -10.94 14.08 0.02
CA GLU A 122 -10.65 12.70 -0.37
C GLU A 122 -9.73 12.02 0.68
N ILE A 123 -8.67 12.72 1.10
CA ILE A 123 -7.73 12.22 2.13
C ILE A 123 -8.44 12.02 3.47
N ARG A 124 -9.31 12.98 3.87
CA ARG A 124 -10.09 12.87 5.11
C ARG A 124 -11.04 11.69 5.07
N ARG A 125 -11.73 11.46 3.96
CA ARG A 125 -12.63 10.30 3.80
C ARG A 125 -11.88 8.97 3.94
N ASP A 126 -10.70 8.87 3.33
CA ASP A 126 -9.86 7.67 3.45
C ASP A 126 -9.38 7.46 4.90
N TYR A 127 -8.98 8.54 5.57
CA TYR A 127 -8.61 8.51 6.99
C TYR A 127 -9.78 8.08 7.89
N ASP A 128 -10.97 8.64 7.70
CA ASP A 128 -12.16 8.28 8.46
C ASP A 128 -12.56 6.82 8.24
N PHE A 129 -12.41 6.31 7.02
CA PHE A 129 -12.60 4.90 6.71
C PHE A 129 -11.60 4.01 7.47
N LEU A 130 -10.31 4.39 7.51
CA LEU A 130 -9.26 3.67 8.24
C LEU A 130 -9.50 3.69 9.75
N LEU A 131 -9.99 4.81 10.30
CA LEU A 131 -10.35 4.90 11.71
C LEU A 131 -11.48 3.94 12.07
N LYS A 132 -12.53 3.87 11.26
CA LYS A 132 -13.63 2.91 11.47
C LYS A 132 -13.13 1.47 11.42
N GLY A 133 -12.25 1.15 10.46
CA GLY A 133 -11.59 -0.16 10.39
C GLY A 133 -10.80 -0.49 11.65
N TRP A 134 -10.06 0.48 12.18
CA TRP A 134 -9.32 0.31 13.43
C TRP A 134 -10.22 0.09 14.65
N GLU A 135 -11.31 0.85 14.77
CA GLU A 135 -12.29 0.65 15.86
C GLU A 135 -12.91 -0.76 15.79
N SER A 136 -13.27 -1.24 14.59
CA SER A 136 -13.76 -2.60 14.40
C SER A 136 -12.73 -3.67 14.79
N ILE A 137 -11.46 -3.47 14.42
CA ILE A 137 -10.36 -4.39 14.83
C ILE A 137 -10.25 -4.44 16.35
N LYS A 138 -10.31 -3.30 17.03
CA LYS A 138 -10.27 -3.25 18.50
C LYS A 138 -11.43 -4.02 19.13
N GLU A 139 -12.63 -3.76 18.65
CA GLU A 139 -13.85 -4.42 19.15
C GLU A 139 -13.78 -5.95 18.96
N GLN A 140 -13.39 -6.39 17.75
CA GLN A 140 -13.21 -7.82 17.48
C GLN A 140 -12.13 -8.45 18.36
N THR A 141 -11.02 -7.73 18.59
CA THR A 141 -9.93 -8.22 19.44
C THR A 141 -10.41 -8.44 20.89
N LEU A 142 -11.21 -7.52 21.42
CA LEU A 142 -11.73 -7.62 22.79
C LEU A 142 -12.78 -8.74 22.95
N ASN A 143 -13.52 -9.04 21.90
CA ASN A 143 -14.56 -10.06 21.88
C ASN A 143 -14.09 -11.45 21.45
N SER A 144 -12.78 -11.61 21.14
CA SER A 144 -12.23 -12.84 20.59
C SER A 144 -11.37 -13.58 21.60
N ILE A 145 -11.27 -14.90 21.42
CA ILE A 145 -10.39 -15.77 22.20
C ILE A 145 -9.16 -16.11 21.34
N ALA A 146 -7.97 -15.88 21.88
CA ALA A 146 -6.72 -16.22 21.18
C ALA A 146 -6.48 -17.74 21.15
N PRO A 147 -5.86 -18.26 20.07
CA PRO A 147 -5.47 -17.60 18.84
C PRO A 147 -6.62 -17.51 17.82
N THR A 148 -6.82 -16.34 17.22
CA THR A 148 -7.84 -16.17 16.18
C THR A 148 -7.43 -15.09 15.17
N LEU A 149 -7.94 -15.19 13.94
CA LEU A 149 -7.79 -14.16 12.91
C LEU A 149 -8.77 -13.02 13.20
N ILE A 150 -8.24 -11.85 13.51
CA ILE A 150 -9.05 -10.66 13.79
C ILE A 150 -9.39 -9.90 12.54
N HIS A 151 -8.41 -9.71 11.66
CA HIS A 151 -8.58 -8.91 10.44
C HIS A 151 -7.69 -9.46 9.34
N ALA A 152 -8.25 -9.64 8.16
CA ALA A 152 -7.50 -9.91 6.95
C ALA A 152 -7.59 -8.73 6.00
N GLU A 153 -6.48 -8.37 5.35
CA GLU A 153 -6.57 -7.46 4.21
C GLU A 153 -7.57 -8.02 3.20
N GLY A 154 -8.33 -7.11 2.59
CA GLY A 154 -9.37 -7.49 1.66
C GLY A 154 -8.86 -8.44 0.57
N ASN A 155 -9.77 -9.19 -0.01
CA ASN A 155 -9.50 -10.10 -1.12
C ASN A 155 -8.88 -9.37 -2.33
N LEU A 156 -8.55 -10.12 -3.38
CA LEU A 156 -7.95 -9.59 -4.61
C LEU A 156 -8.74 -8.40 -5.18
N ILE A 157 -10.07 -8.46 -5.17
CA ILE A 157 -10.94 -7.41 -5.71
C ILE A 157 -10.75 -6.09 -4.94
N LYS A 158 -10.83 -6.14 -3.61
CA LYS A 158 -10.63 -4.96 -2.77
C LYS A 158 -9.23 -4.38 -2.92
N ARG A 159 -8.20 -5.24 -2.97
CA ARG A 159 -6.82 -4.80 -3.16
C ARG A 159 -6.62 -4.17 -4.53
N ALA A 160 -7.16 -4.77 -5.60
CA ALA A 160 -7.09 -4.23 -6.96
C ALA A 160 -7.78 -2.85 -7.04
N ILE A 161 -8.98 -2.70 -6.50
CA ILE A 161 -9.68 -1.42 -6.47
C ILE A 161 -8.92 -0.39 -5.63
N ARG A 162 -8.37 -0.78 -4.48
CA ARG A 162 -7.61 0.11 -3.61
C ARG A 162 -6.33 0.63 -4.27
N ASP A 163 -5.57 -0.24 -4.93
CA ASP A 163 -4.21 0.05 -5.34
C ASP A 163 -4.07 0.36 -6.84
N LEU A 164 -4.91 -0.22 -7.70
CA LEU A 164 -4.78 -0.14 -9.15
C LEU A 164 -5.83 0.76 -9.81
N TYR A 165 -7.03 0.89 -9.21
CA TYR A 165 -8.06 1.71 -9.82
C TYR A 165 -7.65 3.18 -9.87
N ASP A 166 -7.76 3.81 -11.04
CA ASP A 166 -7.58 5.26 -11.19
C ASP A 166 -8.74 5.88 -12.00
N ARG A 167 -8.80 7.20 -12.05
CA ARG A 167 -9.87 7.97 -12.73
C ARG A 167 -9.89 7.73 -14.23
N ASP A 168 -8.76 7.37 -14.81
CA ASP A 168 -8.62 7.08 -16.24
C ASP A 168 -9.22 5.72 -16.63
N ILE A 169 -9.52 4.86 -15.64
CA ILE A 169 -10.17 3.57 -15.87
C ILE A 169 -11.65 3.80 -16.11
N LYS A 170 -12.11 3.47 -17.30
CA LYS A 170 -13.48 3.69 -17.76
C LYS A 170 -14.49 2.74 -17.12
N GLU A 171 -14.08 1.49 -16.85
CA GLU A 171 -14.96 0.48 -16.26
C GLU A 171 -14.18 -0.60 -15.52
N ILE A 172 -14.84 -1.20 -14.54
CA ILE A 172 -14.39 -2.36 -13.79
C ILE A 172 -15.40 -3.47 -14.05
N ILE A 173 -15.01 -4.48 -14.78
CA ILE A 173 -15.87 -5.61 -15.13
C ILE A 173 -15.59 -6.73 -14.14
N VAL A 174 -16.65 -7.25 -13.50
CA VAL A 174 -16.52 -8.25 -12.43
C VAL A 174 -17.43 -9.43 -12.73
N GLU A 175 -16.85 -10.62 -12.76
CA GLU A 175 -17.57 -11.87 -12.89
C GLU A 175 -18.07 -12.36 -11.54
N GLY A 176 -19.32 -12.87 -11.51
CA GLY A 176 -19.98 -13.39 -10.32
C GLY A 176 -20.75 -12.32 -9.52
N GLU A 177 -21.96 -12.66 -9.10
CA GLU A 177 -22.89 -11.75 -8.42
C GLU A 177 -22.36 -11.25 -7.09
N SER A 178 -21.78 -12.14 -6.28
CA SER A 178 -21.21 -11.79 -4.97
C SER A 178 -20.02 -10.84 -5.12
N ALA A 179 -19.10 -11.15 -6.03
CA ALA A 179 -17.92 -10.35 -6.33
C ALA A 179 -18.30 -8.96 -6.88
N PHE A 180 -19.30 -8.89 -7.76
CA PHE A 180 -19.82 -7.62 -8.27
C PHE A 180 -20.40 -6.75 -7.15
N LYS A 181 -21.24 -7.31 -6.27
CA LYS A 181 -21.83 -6.58 -5.13
C LYS A 181 -20.72 -6.07 -4.18
N GLU A 182 -19.72 -6.91 -3.92
CA GLU A 182 -18.58 -6.54 -3.08
C GLU A 182 -17.75 -5.41 -3.70
N ALA A 183 -17.38 -5.53 -4.97
CA ALA A 183 -16.63 -4.50 -5.71
C ALA A 183 -17.38 -3.16 -5.72
N LYS A 184 -18.68 -3.20 -6.02
CA LYS A 184 -19.53 -2.00 -6.10
C LYS A 184 -19.69 -1.32 -4.74
N SER A 185 -19.93 -2.09 -3.67
CA SER A 185 -20.04 -1.53 -2.31
C SER A 185 -18.71 -0.98 -1.83
N TYR A 186 -17.61 -1.66 -2.09
CA TYR A 186 -16.29 -1.17 -1.71
C TYR A 186 -15.89 0.12 -2.45
N LEU A 187 -16.11 0.16 -3.76
CA LEU A 187 -15.84 1.38 -4.54
C LEU A 187 -16.76 2.54 -4.11
N LYS A 188 -18.02 2.25 -3.74
CA LYS A 188 -18.94 3.26 -3.19
C LYS A 188 -18.45 3.88 -1.88
N LEU A 189 -17.76 3.10 -1.03
CA LEU A 189 -17.15 3.61 0.20
C LEU A 189 -15.95 4.52 -0.09
N LEU A 190 -15.09 4.14 -1.04
CA LEU A 190 -13.90 4.90 -1.38
C LEU A 190 -14.19 6.10 -2.26
N MET A 191 -14.98 5.90 -3.32
CA MET A 191 -15.28 6.88 -4.37
C MET A 191 -16.75 6.77 -4.82
N PRO A 192 -17.70 7.36 -4.09
CA PRO A 192 -19.14 7.19 -4.36
C PRO A 192 -19.56 7.47 -5.79
N SER A 193 -18.99 8.52 -6.41
CA SER A 193 -19.28 8.93 -7.80
C SER A 193 -18.82 7.92 -8.85
N HIS A 194 -17.87 7.03 -8.51
CA HIS A 194 -17.29 6.04 -9.41
C HIS A 194 -17.96 4.66 -9.31
N ALA A 195 -18.84 4.42 -8.34
CA ALA A 195 -19.54 3.14 -8.19
C ALA A 195 -20.34 2.71 -9.43
N LYS A 196 -20.71 3.67 -10.28
CA LYS A 196 -21.40 3.43 -11.58
C LYS A 196 -20.53 2.74 -12.63
N TYR A 197 -19.21 2.83 -12.50
CA TYR A 197 -18.26 2.20 -13.43
C TYR A 197 -18.03 0.71 -13.17
N VAL A 198 -18.53 0.19 -12.04
CA VAL A 198 -18.50 -1.25 -11.79
C VAL A 198 -19.65 -1.90 -12.56
N LYS A 199 -19.30 -2.81 -13.47
CA LYS A 199 -20.25 -3.56 -14.31
C LYS A 199 -20.12 -5.04 -14.00
N LYS A 200 -21.25 -5.75 -14.06
CA LYS A 200 -21.29 -7.19 -13.97
C LYS A 200 -20.94 -7.80 -15.32
N TYR A 201 -20.12 -8.85 -15.28
CA TYR A 201 -19.87 -9.66 -16.47
C TYR A 201 -20.95 -10.75 -16.59
N ASP A 202 -21.62 -10.79 -17.73
CA ASP A 202 -22.67 -11.76 -18.02
C ASP A 202 -22.33 -12.61 -19.28
N GLY A 203 -21.05 -12.70 -19.67
CA GLY A 203 -20.57 -13.52 -20.78
C GLY A 203 -20.63 -15.01 -20.49
N LYS A 204 -20.72 -15.84 -21.56
CA LYS A 204 -20.69 -17.30 -21.46
C LYS A 204 -19.28 -17.87 -21.29
N VAL A 205 -18.28 -17.15 -21.77
CA VAL A 205 -16.86 -17.49 -21.66
C VAL A 205 -16.32 -16.84 -20.38
N PRO A 206 -15.48 -17.51 -19.57
CA PRO A 206 -14.86 -16.89 -18.40
C PRO A 206 -14.17 -15.56 -18.75
N ILE A 207 -14.27 -14.56 -17.88
CA ILE A 207 -13.82 -13.19 -18.17
C ILE A 207 -12.34 -13.12 -18.57
N PHE A 208 -11.46 -13.89 -17.91
CA PHE A 208 -10.03 -13.84 -18.20
C PHE A 208 -9.68 -14.53 -19.52
N SER A 209 -10.42 -15.57 -19.90
CA SER A 209 -10.29 -16.18 -21.24
C SER A 209 -10.82 -15.24 -22.31
N PHE A 210 -11.95 -14.55 -22.07
CA PHE A 210 -12.53 -13.60 -23.02
C PHE A 210 -11.59 -12.42 -23.32
N TYR A 211 -10.87 -11.91 -22.33
CA TYR A 211 -9.89 -10.83 -22.48
C TYR A 211 -8.45 -11.34 -22.70
N GLU A 212 -8.27 -12.63 -22.98
CA GLU A 212 -6.97 -13.28 -23.26
C GLU A 212 -5.94 -13.15 -22.12
N VAL A 213 -6.40 -12.81 -20.89
CA VAL A 213 -5.51 -12.62 -19.73
C VAL A 213 -4.79 -13.92 -19.37
N GLU A 214 -5.46 -15.08 -19.54
CA GLU A 214 -4.86 -16.40 -19.27
C GLU A 214 -3.69 -16.69 -20.21
N ASN A 215 -3.81 -16.33 -21.48
CA ASN A 215 -2.71 -16.45 -22.46
C ASN A 215 -1.51 -15.57 -22.07
N TYR A 216 -1.76 -14.31 -21.71
CA TYR A 216 -0.69 -13.43 -21.22
C TYR A 216 0.00 -13.96 -19.98
N LEU A 217 -0.75 -14.55 -19.02
CA LEU A 217 -0.16 -15.17 -17.83
C LEU A 217 0.71 -16.38 -18.17
N GLN A 218 0.29 -17.22 -19.14
CA GLN A 218 1.10 -18.34 -19.59
C GLN A 218 2.38 -17.88 -20.31
N GLU A 219 2.26 -16.87 -21.16
CA GLU A 219 3.41 -16.28 -21.88
C GLU A 219 4.45 -15.71 -20.92
N MET A 220 4.04 -15.15 -19.76
CA MET A 220 4.97 -14.63 -18.75
C MET A 220 5.92 -15.71 -18.18
N PHE A 221 5.53 -16.98 -18.22
CA PHE A 221 6.35 -18.09 -17.75
C PHE A 221 7.09 -18.81 -18.88
N ASN A 222 6.88 -18.40 -20.14
CA ASN A 222 7.58 -18.98 -21.28
C ASN A 222 9.02 -18.42 -21.31
N PRO A 223 10.04 -19.28 -21.29
CA PRO A 223 11.42 -18.83 -21.39
C PRO A 223 11.75 -18.23 -22.77
N ILE A 224 10.96 -18.50 -23.79
CA ILE A 224 11.17 -18.00 -25.16
C ILE A 224 10.19 -16.86 -25.41
N VAL A 225 10.73 -15.69 -25.70
CA VAL A 225 9.93 -14.49 -26.02
C VAL A 225 10.14 -14.10 -27.46
N GLN A 226 9.08 -14.16 -28.26
CA GLN A 226 9.07 -13.74 -29.65
C GLN A 226 9.09 -12.21 -29.75
N LEU A 227 9.98 -11.65 -30.56
CA LEU A 227 10.08 -10.23 -30.83
C LEU A 227 9.24 -9.83 -32.05
N LYS A 228 8.74 -8.60 -32.06
CA LYS A 228 8.01 -8.06 -33.24
C LYS A 228 8.83 -7.99 -34.51
N SER A 229 10.17 -7.97 -34.38
CA SER A 229 11.13 -7.97 -35.51
C SER A 229 11.30 -9.34 -36.16
N GLY A 230 10.68 -10.41 -35.65
CA GLY A 230 10.81 -11.78 -36.16
C GLY A 230 11.90 -12.60 -35.43
N GLY A 231 12.74 -11.96 -34.60
CA GLY A 231 13.69 -12.65 -33.73
C GLY A 231 13.03 -13.13 -32.43
N TYR A 232 13.76 -13.85 -31.60
CA TYR A 232 13.34 -14.27 -30.28
C TYR A 232 14.49 -14.18 -29.28
N ILE A 233 14.14 -14.09 -28.02
CA ILE A 233 15.11 -14.15 -26.92
C ILE A 233 14.79 -15.36 -26.04
N VAL A 234 15.82 -15.96 -25.46
CA VAL A 234 15.69 -17.08 -24.53
C VAL A 234 16.16 -16.65 -23.15
N ILE A 235 15.28 -16.75 -22.15
CA ILE A 235 15.56 -16.38 -20.78
C ILE A 235 15.77 -17.68 -19.97
N GLY A 236 17.01 -17.97 -19.62
CA GLY A 236 17.41 -19.14 -18.82
C GLY A 236 17.67 -18.75 -17.38
N ILE A 237 16.97 -19.40 -16.44
CA ILE A 237 17.23 -19.25 -15.01
C ILE A 237 18.25 -20.32 -14.61
N THR A 238 19.40 -19.90 -14.10
CA THR A 238 20.43 -20.77 -13.52
C THR A 238 20.41 -20.63 -12.00
N GLU A 239 21.21 -21.43 -11.30
CA GLU A 239 21.29 -21.39 -9.82
C GLU A 239 21.71 -20.00 -9.29
N ALA A 240 22.60 -19.31 -9.97
CA ALA A 240 23.21 -18.07 -9.49
C ALA A 240 22.84 -16.81 -10.30
N LEU A 241 22.35 -16.97 -11.54
CA LEU A 241 22.07 -15.84 -12.44
C LEU A 241 20.93 -16.14 -13.42
N VAL A 242 20.47 -15.11 -14.12
CA VAL A 242 19.58 -15.24 -15.27
C VAL A 242 20.42 -14.96 -16.52
N ALA A 243 20.50 -15.94 -17.43
CA ALA A 243 21.13 -15.79 -18.74
C ALA A 243 20.07 -15.39 -19.78
N ILE A 244 20.38 -14.45 -20.63
CA ILE A 244 19.52 -14.02 -21.74
C ILE A 244 20.31 -14.21 -23.02
N ASP A 245 19.80 -15.07 -23.90
CA ASP A 245 20.34 -15.32 -25.24
C ASP A 245 19.44 -14.63 -26.28
N VAL A 246 20.07 -14.03 -27.32
CA VAL A 246 19.39 -13.18 -28.30
C VAL A 246 19.66 -13.69 -29.73
#